data_dd72ef11b2a48e385051056d04cc151e
#
_entry.id   dd72ef11b2a48e385051056d04cc151e
#
_cell.length_a   1.000
_cell.length_b   1.000
_cell.length_c   1.000
_cell.angle_alpha   90.00
_cell.angle_beta   90.00
_cell.angle_gamma   90.00
#
_symmetry.space_group_name_H-M   'P 1'
#
loop_
_entity.id
_entity.type
_entity.pdbx_description
1 polymer ?
#
loop_
_entity_poly.entity_id
_entity_poly.type
_entity_poly.pdbx_seq_one_letter_code
_entity_poly.pdbx_strand_id
1 'polypeptide(L)'
;IQVEFNPREVFAYRLIGYENRLLKNEDFNDDKKDAGEIGAGHSVTALYEVVPTGVQVATSDVDPLKYQRETRPTRAASSGELLTVKVRYKAPDGDTSNLLTKVVMNKPAPMSANVGFASAVAEFGMVLRGSPDSSDASVEAAVARARRFRGRDDEGYRGEFIVLAERASLLRNRDGSIQSRR
;
A
#
# COMPACT_ATOMS: atom_id res chain seq x y z
N ILE A 1 -1.42 -9.87 9.50
CA ILE A 1 -2.43 -8.93 8.98
C ILE A 1 -3.08 -9.55 7.77
N GLN A 2 -4.41 -9.53 7.72
CA GLN A 2 -5.21 -9.92 6.56
C GLN A 2 -6.10 -8.72 6.16
N VAL A 3 -6.14 -8.41 4.86
CA VAL A 3 -7.01 -7.38 4.30
C VAL A 3 -7.91 -8.05 3.27
N GLU A 4 -9.21 -7.90 3.44
CA GLU A 4 -10.24 -8.40 2.52
C GLU A 4 -10.98 -7.21 1.92
N PHE A 5 -10.87 -7.02 0.62
CA PHE A 5 -11.59 -5.97 -0.10
C PHE A 5 -12.97 -6.45 -0.53
N ASN A 6 -13.95 -5.55 -0.45
CA ASN A 6 -15.29 -5.83 -0.91
C ASN A 6 -15.34 -5.84 -2.45
N PRO A 7 -15.66 -6.97 -3.10
CA PRO A 7 -15.63 -7.07 -4.56
C PRO A 7 -16.73 -6.25 -5.27
N ARG A 8 -17.69 -5.70 -4.53
CA ARG A 8 -18.67 -4.76 -5.10
C ARG A 8 -18.14 -3.33 -5.17
N GLU A 9 -17.19 -2.99 -4.34
CA GLU A 9 -16.60 -1.65 -4.24
C GLU A 9 -15.22 -1.58 -4.94
N VAL A 10 -14.49 -2.70 -4.95
CA VAL A 10 -13.11 -2.81 -5.43
C VAL A 10 -13.03 -3.85 -6.55
N PHE A 11 -12.66 -3.38 -7.74
CA PHE A 11 -12.43 -4.24 -8.91
C PHE A 11 -11.09 -4.96 -8.83
N ALA A 12 -10.04 -4.22 -8.48
CA ALA A 12 -8.69 -4.76 -8.33
C ALA A 12 -7.92 -4.01 -7.24
N TYR A 13 -6.91 -4.66 -6.69
CA TYR A 13 -6.01 -4.05 -5.72
C TYR A 13 -4.63 -4.68 -5.80
N ARG A 14 -3.62 -3.94 -5.35
CA ARG A 14 -2.27 -4.45 -5.12
C ARG A 14 -1.64 -3.83 -3.88
N LEU A 15 -0.84 -4.61 -3.17
CA LEU A 15 0.00 -4.13 -2.09
C LEU A 15 1.21 -3.39 -2.68
N ILE A 16 1.55 -2.23 -2.13
CA ILE A 16 2.74 -1.47 -2.51
C ILE A 16 3.84 -1.74 -1.50
N GLY A 17 4.90 -2.39 -1.96
CA GLY A 17 5.97 -2.87 -1.09
C GLY A 17 5.59 -4.13 -0.32
N TYR A 18 6.49 -4.60 0.54
CA TYR A 18 6.31 -5.82 1.34
C TYR A 18 6.10 -7.12 0.55
N GLU A 19 6.40 -7.15 -0.74
CA GLU A 19 6.18 -8.30 -1.61
C GLU A 19 6.93 -9.55 -1.10
N ASN A 20 8.05 -9.36 -0.40
CA ASN A 20 8.86 -10.45 0.18
C ASN A 20 8.34 -10.94 1.54
N ARG A 21 7.25 -10.36 2.06
CA ARG A 21 6.70 -10.67 3.39
C ARG A 21 5.23 -11.08 3.34
N LEU A 22 4.78 -11.55 2.19
CA LEU A 22 3.44 -12.08 2.04
C LEU A 22 3.33 -13.44 2.73
N LEU A 23 2.34 -13.58 3.61
CA LEU A 23 1.95 -14.85 4.20
C LEU A 23 0.93 -15.55 3.31
N LYS A 24 0.96 -16.87 3.30
CA LYS A 24 -0.12 -17.66 2.70
C LYS A 24 -1.40 -17.50 3.51
N ASN A 25 -2.55 -17.58 2.86
CA ASN A 25 -3.84 -17.43 3.53
C ASN A 25 -4.05 -18.43 4.68
N GLU A 26 -3.54 -19.65 4.54
CA GLU A 26 -3.58 -20.70 5.54
C GLU A 26 -2.76 -20.38 6.81
N ASP A 27 -1.66 -19.64 6.65
CA ASP A 27 -0.76 -19.28 7.74
C ASP A 27 -1.35 -18.20 8.68
N PHE A 28 -2.40 -17.48 8.25
CA PHE A 28 -3.00 -16.44 9.07
C PHE A 28 -3.60 -16.92 10.39
N ASN A 29 -4.08 -18.15 10.45
CA ASN A 29 -4.68 -18.77 11.62
C ASN A 29 -3.70 -19.68 12.40
N ASP A 30 -2.47 -19.83 11.92
CA ASP A 30 -1.46 -20.67 12.56
C ASP A 30 -0.62 -19.85 13.55
N ASP A 31 -0.88 -20.06 14.85
CA ASP A 31 -0.15 -19.37 15.92
C ASP A 31 1.34 -19.75 16.02
N LYS A 32 1.79 -20.78 15.29
CA LYS A 32 3.21 -21.16 15.22
C LYS A 32 3.98 -20.38 14.15
N LYS A 33 3.27 -19.70 13.25
CA LYS A 33 3.89 -18.90 12.20
C LYS A 33 4.31 -17.53 12.73
N ASP A 34 5.59 -17.28 12.62
CA ASP A 34 6.17 -15.98 12.87
C ASP A 34 5.95 -15.07 11.66
N ALA A 35 5.36 -13.89 11.88
CA ALA A 35 5.04 -12.95 10.82
C ALA A 35 5.84 -11.64 10.91
N GLY A 36 6.30 -11.28 12.07
CA GLY A 36 7.08 -10.07 12.36
C GLY A 36 6.71 -9.45 13.70
N GLU A 37 7.60 -8.63 14.21
CA GLU A 37 7.49 -7.97 15.49
C GLU A 37 7.13 -6.50 15.32
N ILE A 38 6.41 -5.96 16.29
CA ILE A 38 6.14 -4.54 16.42
C ILE A 38 6.43 -4.10 17.84
N GLY A 39 7.39 -3.21 18.02
CA GLY A 39 7.75 -2.66 19.31
C GLY A 39 6.68 -1.72 19.88
N ALA A 40 6.67 -1.57 21.20
CA ALA A 40 5.78 -0.62 21.87
C ALA A 40 5.98 0.82 21.34
N GLY A 41 4.88 1.50 21.02
CA GLY A 41 4.91 2.86 20.46
C GLY A 41 5.23 2.95 18.96
N HIS A 42 5.54 1.83 18.28
CA HIS A 42 5.78 1.82 16.85
C HIS A 42 4.47 1.69 16.07
N SER A 43 4.50 2.16 14.83
CA SER A 43 3.41 2.01 13.88
C SER A 43 3.96 1.55 12.53
N VAL A 44 3.16 0.79 11.81
CA VAL A 44 3.48 0.32 10.45
C VAL A 44 2.40 0.82 9.51
N THR A 45 2.79 1.25 8.32
CA THR A 45 1.86 1.67 7.27
C THR A 45 1.95 0.69 6.10
N ALA A 46 0.85 0.02 5.79
CA ALA A 46 0.70 -0.74 4.54
C ALA A 46 -0.13 0.09 3.56
N LEU A 47 0.37 0.22 2.34
CA LEU A 47 -0.29 0.96 1.27
C LEU A 47 -0.79 -0.01 0.22
N TYR A 48 -2.05 0.17 -0.18
CA TYR A 48 -2.66 -0.53 -1.28
C TYR A 48 -3.08 0.46 -2.35
N GLU A 49 -2.77 0.15 -3.58
CA GLU A 49 -3.44 0.77 -4.72
C GLU A 49 -4.72 0.01 -4.99
N VAL A 50 -5.81 0.75 -5.20
CA VAL A 50 -7.15 0.17 -5.34
C VAL A 50 -7.80 0.74 -6.58
N VAL A 51 -8.34 -0.13 -7.41
CA VAL A 51 -9.18 0.23 -8.55
C VAL A 51 -10.64 0.05 -8.14
N PRO A 52 -11.42 1.14 -8.03
CA PRO A 52 -12.85 1.04 -7.74
C PRO A 52 -13.62 0.31 -8.84
N THR A 53 -14.74 -0.31 -8.50
CA THR A 53 -15.68 -0.84 -9.49
C THR A 53 -16.24 0.29 -10.37
N GLY A 54 -16.46 0.00 -11.65
CA GLY A 54 -16.96 0.99 -12.61
C GLY A 54 -15.90 1.87 -13.26
N VAL A 55 -14.64 1.79 -12.83
CA VAL A 55 -13.51 2.42 -13.51
C VAL A 55 -13.04 1.49 -14.63
N GLN A 56 -13.00 2.01 -15.87
CA GLN A 56 -12.41 1.26 -16.98
C GLN A 56 -10.89 1.25 -16.83
N VAL A 57 -10.34 0.07 -16.64
CA VAL A 57 -8.89 -0.16 -16.67
C VAL A 57 -8.62 -0.99 -17.91
N ALA A 58 -7.55 -0.67 -18.63
CA ALA A 58 -7.07 -1.51 -19.70
C ALA A 58 -6.60 -2.84 -19.07
N THR A 59 -7.50 -3.81 -18.99
CA THR A 59 -7.17 -5.18 -18.64
C THR A 59 -6.84 -5.91 -19.93
N SER A 60 -5.75 -6.68 -19.94
CA SER A 60 -5.54 -7.67 -21.01
C SER A 60 -6.76 -8.63 -21.01
N ASP A 61 -7.32 -8.85 -22.19
CA ASP A 61 -8.37 -9.83 -22.36
C ASP A 61 -7.88 -11.20 -21.86
N VAL A 62 -8.46 -11.66 -20.77
CA VAL A 62 -8.22 -12.99 -20.22
C VAL A 62 -9.41 -13.84 -20.61
N ASP A 63 -9.15 -14.95 -21.30
CA ASP A 63 -10.20 -15.91 -21.67
C ASP A 63 -10.95 -16.40 -20.41
N PRO A 64 -12.29 -16.57 -20.50
CA PRO A 64 -13.06 -17.08 -19.38
C PRO A 64 -12.60 -18.49 -18.98
N LEU A 65 -12.54 -18.73 -17.66
CA LEU A 65 -12.09 -20.00 -17.11
C LEU A 65 -13.05 -21.14 -17.51
N LYS A 66 -12.52 -22.21 -18.10
CA LYS A 66 -13.30 -23.36 -18.56
C LYS A 66 -13.88 -24.18 -17.41
N TYR A 67 -13.14 -24.33 -16.33
CA TYR A 67 -13.46 -25.27 -15.24
C TYR A 67 -13.90 -24.60 -13.94
N GLN A 68 -13.82 -23.28 -13.85
CA GLN A 68 -14.22 -22.53 -12.66
C GLN A 68 -15.25 -21.48 -13.04
N ARG A 69 -16.20 -21.24 -12.13
CA ARG A 69 -17.14 -20.11 -12.22
C ARG A 69 -16.68 -19.01 -11.27
N GLU A 70 -16.93 -17.77 -11.64
CA GLU A 70 -16.75 -16.66 -10.73
C GLU A 70 -17.54 -16.87 -9.42
N THR A 71 -16.89 -16.68 -8.30
CA THR A 71 -17.54 -16.72 -6.99
C THR A 71 -18.48 -15.53 -6.87
N ARG A 72 -19.76 -15.78 -6.59
CA ARG A 72 -20.72 -14.69 -6.37
C ARG A 72 -20.45 -13.98 -5.04
N PRO A 73 -20.49 -12.64 -5.00
CA PRO A 73 -20.37 -11.90 -3.74
C PRO A 73 -21.45 -12.33 -2.74
N THR A 74 -21.09 -12.37 -1.46
CA THR A 74 -22.03 -12.66 -0.36
C THR A 74 -22.98 -11.48 -0.10
N ARG A 75 -23.99 -11.68 0.75
CA ARG A 75 -24.88 -10.58 1.18
C ARG A 75 -24.12 -9.46 1.90
N ALA A 76 -23.03 -9.77 2.61
CA ALA A 76 -22.18 -8.79 3.27
C ALA A 76 -21.57 -7.78 2.29
N ALA A 77 -21.31 -8.17 1.05
CA ALA A 77 -20.78 -7.26 0.03
C ALA A 77 -21.74 -6.09 -0.31
N SER A 78 -23.01 -6.16 0.09
CA SER A 78 -24.00 -5.08 -0.12
C SER A 78 -24.06 -4.07 1.03
N SER A 79 -23.14 -4.14 2.00
CA SER A 79 -23.13 -3.29 3.20
C SER A 79 -22.62 -1.87 2.98
N GLY A 80 -21.97 -1.59 1.82
CA GLY A 80 -21.25 -0.34 1.57
C GLY A 80 -19.89 -0.26 2.28
N GLU A 81 -19.40 -1.38 2.80
CA GLU A 81 -18.06 -1.53 3.34
C GLU A 81 -17.04 -1.60 2.19
N LEU A 82 -15.91 -0.92 2.33
CA LEU A 82 -14.82 -0.96 1.37
C LEU A 82 -13.94 -2.20 1.58
N LEU A 83 -13.59 -2.45 2.83
CA LEU A 83 -12.70 -3.55 3.21
C LEU A 83 -12.84 -3.90 4.69
N THR A 84 -12.35 -5.09 5.04
CA THR A 84 -12.14 -5.51 6.42
C THR A 84 -10.67 -5.81 6.65
N VAL A 85 -10.11 -5.25 7.73
CA VAL A 85 -8.75 -5.56 8.20
C VAL A 85 -8.85 -6.46 9.42
N LYS A 86 -8.11 -7.56 9.42
CA LYS A 86 -7.91 -8.44 10.56
C LYS A 86 -6.44 -8.44 10.96
N VAL A 87 -6.18 -8.28 12.25
CA VAL A 87 -4.83 -8.31 12.81
C VAL A 87 -4.79 -9.34 13.92
N ARG A 88 -3.95 -10.34 13.77
CA ARG A 88 -3.61 -11.27 14.86
C ARG A 88 -2.30 -10.81 15.48
N TYR A 89 -2.29 -10.74 16.79
CA TYR A 89 -1.09 -10.37 17.56
C TYR A 89 -0.98 -11.22 18.82
N LYS A 90 0.24 -11.45 19.25
CA LYS A 90 0.55 -12.09 20.53
C LYS A 90 1.07 -11.06 21.52
N ALA A 91 0.82 -11.27 22.80
CA ALA A 91 1.57 -10.60 23.85
C ALA A 91 3.05 -11.04 23.80
N PRO A 92 4.01 -10.27 24.35
CA PRO A 92 5.42 -10.62 24.30
C PRO A 92 5.75 -12.05 24.77
N ASP A 93 5.03 -12.54 25.78
CA ASP A 93 5.21 -13.90 26.33
C ASP A 93 4.02 -14.82 26.06
N GLY A 94 3.21 -14.50 25.04
CA GLY A 94 1.97 -15.23 24.76
C GLY A 94 2.12 -16.26 23.65
N ASP A 95 1.58 -17.45 23.85
CA ASP A 95 1.56 -18.54 22.87
C ASP A 95 0.33 -18.47 21.95
N THR A 96 -0.73 -17.80 22.39
CA THR A 96 -2.00 -17.69 21.66
C THR A 96 -2.22 -16.28 21.13
N SER A 97 -2.65 -16.18 19.88
CA SER A 97 -2.92 -14.88 19.24
C SER A 97 -4.30 -14.34 19.61
N ASN A 98 -4.37 -13.01 19.73
CA ASN A 98 -5.60 -12.22 19.81
C ASN A 98 -5.97 -11.70 18.44
N LEU A 99 -7.27 -11.67 18.12
CA LEU A 99 -7.78 -11.16 16.87
C LEU A 99 -8.42 -9.78 17.06
N LEU A 100 -7.94 -8.79 16.31
CA LEU A 100 -8.61 -7.51 16.11
C LEU A 100 -9.22 -7.48 14.71
N THR A 101 -10.44 -6.97 14.61
CA THR A 101 -11.13 -6.79 13.33
C THR A 101 -11.59 -5.34 13.19
N LYS A 102 -11.30 -4.74 12.05
CA LYS A 102 -11.74 -3.37 11.72
C LYS A 102 -12.36 -3.34 10.34
N VAL A 103 -13.60 -2.87 10.28
CA VAL A 103 -14.31 -2.58 9.03
C VAL A 103 -14.07 -1.13 8.63
N VAL A 104 -13.86 -0.90 7.34
CA VAL A 104 -13.72 0.42 6.73
C VAL A 104 -14.85 0.62 5.73
N MET A 105 -15.63 1.67 5.91
CA MET A 105 -16.71 2.05 4.99
C MET A 105 -16.16 2.74 3.75
N ASN A 106 -16.83 2.55 2.60
CA ASN A 106 -16.51 3.28 1.38
C ASN A 106 -17.07 4.72 1.46
N LYS A 107 -16.38 5.55 2.22
CA LYS A 107 -16.73 6.97 2.40
C LYS A 107 -15.49 7.83 2.24
N PRO A 108 -15.60 8.98 1.54
CA PRO A 108 -14.51 9.94 1.48
C PRO A 108 -14.05 10.35 2.87
N ALA A 109 -12.75 10.36 3.09
CA ALA A 109 -12.14 10.83 4.31
C ALA A 109 -10.90 11.67 3.98
N PRO A 110 -10.60 12.71 4.76
CA PRO A 110 -9.40 13.50 4.55
C PRO A 110 -8.16 12.63 4.77
N MET A 111 -7.18 12.76 3.88
CA MET A 111 -5.91 12.07 4.01
C MET A 111 -5.13 12.60 5.21
N SER A 112 -4.71 11.72 6.11
CA SER A 112 -3.87 12.10 7.23
C SER A 112 -2.45 12.45 6.78
N ALA A 113 -1.74 13.27 7.56
CA ALA A 113 -0.35 13.62 7.27
C ALA A 113 0.55 12.37 7.17
N ASN A 114 0.32 11.36 8.01
CA ASN A 114 1.11 10.14 8.00
C ASN A 114 0.89 9.33 6.71
N VAL A 115 -0.35 9.15 6.29
CA VAL A 115 -0.67 8.42 5.04
C VAL A 115 -0.16 9.19 3.83
N GLY A 116 -0.36 10.50 3.78
CA GLY A 116 0.15 11.34 2.71
C GLY A 116 1.67 11.33 2.60
N PHE A 117 2.38 11.37 3.72
CA PHE A 117 3.84 11.27 3.73
C PHE A 117 4.31 9.87 3.32
N ALA A 118 3.71 8.80 3.87
CA ALA A 118 4.05 7.43 3.51
C ALA A 118 3.81 7.14 2.02
N SER A 119 2.74 7.69 1.43
CA SER A 119 2.49 7.56 -0.01
C SER A 119 3.56 8.27 -0.86
N ALA A 120 4.11 9.39 -0.40
CA ALA A 120 5.22 10.06 -1.07
C ALA A 120 6.51 9.22 -1.03
N VAL A 121 6.80 8.59 0.10
CA VAL A 121 7.95 7.67 0.24
C VAL A 121 7.79 6.46 -0.68
N ALA A 122 6.58 5.89 -0.74
CA ALA A 122 6.29 4.76 -1.62
C ALA A 122 6.43 5.14 -3.11
N GLU A 123 5.88 6.28 -3.53
CA GLU A 123 6.02 6.80 -4.89
C GLU A 123 7.49 7.00 -5.26
N PHE A 124 8.27 7.65 -4.40
CA PHE A 124 9.71 7.80 -4.60
C PHE A 124 10.42 6.45 -4.78
N GLY A 125 10.11 5.48 -3.93
CA GLY A 125 10.67 4.13 -4.01
C GLY A 125 10.30 3.39 -5.31
N MET A 126 9.06 3.52 -5.78
CA MET A 126 8.60 2.94 -7.06
C MET A 126 9.36 3.56 -8.24
N VAL A 127 9.52 4.90 -8.25
CA VAL A 127 10.27 5.60 -9.30
C VAL A 127 11.73 5.18 -9.33
N LEU A 128 12.38 5.03 -8.17
CA LEU A 128 13.79 4.61 -8.10
C LEU A 128 13.99 3.17 -8.59
N ARG A 129 13.05 2.28 -8.31
CA ARG A 129 13.09 0.88 -8.75
C ARG A 129 12.72 0.71 -10.22
N GLY A 130 12.21 1.74 -10.89
CA GLY A 130 11.67 1.62 -12.24
C GLY A 130 10.46 0.68 -12.29
N SER A 131 9.59 0.73 -11.29
CA SER A 131 8.39 -0.11 -11.24
C SER A 131 7.54 0.11 -12.50
N PRO A 132 7.05 -0.94 -13.18
CA PRO A 132 6.21 -0.81 -14.38
C PRO A 132 4.90 -0.06 -14.09
N ASP A 133 4.45 -0.11 -12.84
CA ASP A 133 3.21 0.54 -12.39
C ASP A 133 3.42 1.99 -11.93
N SER A 134 4.57 2.60 -12.24
CA SER A 134 4.91 3.97 -11.86
C SER A 134 4.87 4.95 -13.03
N SER A 135 4.09 4.67 -14.09
CA SER A 135 4.05 5.48 -15.31
C SER A 135 3.76 6.96 -15.05
N ASP A 136 2.89 7.26 -14.09
CA ASP A 136 2.48 8.62 -13.72
C ASP A 136 3.23 9.16 -12.50
N ALA A 137 4.15 8.38 -11.93
CA ALA A 137 4.93 8.75 -10.76
C ALA A 137 6.20 9.51 -11.14
N SER A 138 6.53 10.53 -10.38
CA SER A 138 7.79 11.27 -10.55
C SER A 138 8.41 11.62 -9.21
N VAL A 139 9.74 11.84 -9.21
CA VAL A 139 10.42 12.29 -8.00
C VAL A 139 9.91 13.65 -7.56
N GLU A 140 9.60 14.54 -8.51
CA GLU A 140 9.05 15.88 -8.27
C GLU A 140 7.67 15.81 -7.61
N ALA A 141 6.80 14.93 -8.08
CA ALA A 141 5.48 14.71 -7.48
C ALA A 141 5.59 14.13 -6.06
N ALA A 142 6.49 13.17 -5.86
CA ALA A 142 6.78 12.59 -4.54
C ALA A 142 7.29 13.67 -3.56
N VAL A 143 8.23 14.53 -3.98
CA VAL A 143 8.74 15.65 -3.17
C VAL A 143 7.64 16.63 -2.81
N ALA A 144 6.82 17.04 -3.80
CA ALA A 144 5.72 17.98 -3.57
C ALA A 144 4.71 17.40 -2.55
N ARG A 145 4.37 16.12 -2.67
CA ARG A 145 3.50 15.41 -1.73
C ARG A 145 4.13 15.31 -0.34
N ALA A 146 5.41 14.95 -0.26
CA ALA A 146 6.13 14.85 1.01
C ALA A 146 6.15 16.19 1.76
N ARG A 147 6.40 17.30 1.05
CA ARG A 147 6.35 18.65 1.62
C ARG A 147 4.96 19.01 2.14
N ARG A 148 3.91 18.71 1.33
CA ARG A 148 2.51 18.98 1.71
C ARG A 148 2.09 18.23 2.96
N PHE A 149 2.54 16.98 3.12
CA PHE A 149 2.15 16.09 4.22
C PHE A 149 3.25 15.88 5.25
N ARG A 150 4.26 16.76 5.30
CA ARG A 150 5.35 16.67 6.28
C ARG A 150 4.81 16.58 7.70
N GLY A 151 3.82 17.41 8.05
CA GLY A 151 3.26 17.46 9.39
C GLY A 151 4.31 17.78 10.45
N ARG A 152 4.07 17.32 11.69
CA ARG A 152 5.01 17.43 12.78
C ARG A 152 6.20 16.49 12.54
N ASP A 153 7.41 16.97 12.74
CA ASP A 153 8.65 16.27 12.40
C ASP A 153 9.74 16.63 13.44
N ASP A 154 9.49 16.24 14.68
CA ASP A 154 10.34 16.63 15.81
C ASP A 154 11.77 16.08 15.69
N GLU A 155 11.90 14.88 15.13
CA GLU A 155 13.19 14.22 14.91
C GLU A 155 13.85 14.61 13.57
N GLY A 156 13.16 15.34 12.70
CA GLY A 156 13.69 15.82 11.43
C GLY A 156 13.77 14.79 10.29
N TYR A 157 13.36 13.54 10.51
CA TYR A 157 13.46 12.46 9.50
C TYR A 157 12.68 12.74 8.22
N ARG A 158 11.52 13.38 8.33
CA ARG A 158 10.73 13.72 7.15
C ARG A 158 11.36 14.84 6.34
N GLY A 159 11.96 15.82 7.02
CA GLY A 159 12.75 16.86 6.37
C GLY A 159 13.97 16.31 5.68
N GLU A 160 14.68 15.39 6.31
CA GLU A 160 15.85 14.71 5.73
C GLU A 160 15.46 13.89 4.48
N PHE A 161 14.36 13.15 4.53
CA PHE A 161 13.82 12.45 3.36
C PHE A 161 13.55 13.38 2.18
N ILE A 162 12.93 14.54 2.43
CA ILE A 162 12.64 15.53 1.38
C ILE A 162 13.93 16.00 0.72
N VAL A 163 14.95 16.35 1.50
CA VAL A 163 16.26 16.77 0.98
C VAL A 163 16.93 15.65 0.17
N LEU A 164 16.84 14.40 0.65
CA LEU A 164 17.37 13.24 -0.08
C LEU A 164 16.69 13.07 -1.43
N ALA A 165 15.36 13.13 -1.48
CA ALA A 165 14.58 12.98 -2.70
C ALA A 165 14.87 14.11 -3.71
N GLU A 166 15.03 15.34 -3.26
CA GLU A 166 15.40 16.47 -4.11
C GLU A 166 16.78 16.30 -4.74
N ARG A 167 17.76 15.83 -3.97
CA ARG A 167 19.09 15.51 -4.48
C ARG A 167 19.06 14.39 -5.52
N ALA A 168 18.23 13.36 -5.31
CA ALA A 168 18.05 12.28 -6.26
C ALA A 168 17.47 12.78 -7.59
N SER A 169 16.49 13.72 -7.55
CA SER A 169 15.96 14.35 -8.76
C SER A 169 17.04 15.05 -9.56
N LEU A 170 17.91 15.83 -8.90
CA LEU A 170 19.01 16.54 -9.58
C LEU A 170 20.00 15.59 -10.27
N LEU A 171 20.30 14.45 -9.65
CA LEU A 171 21.19 13.44 -10.25
C LEU A 171 20.59 12.79 -11.49
N ARG A 172 19.32 12.39 -11.43
CA ARG A 172 18.59 11.81 -12.58
C ARG A 172 18.52 12.75 -13.78
N ASN A 173 18.26 14.03 -13.54
CA ASN A 173 18.20 15.04 -14.59
C ASN A 173 19.56 15.26 -15.25
N ARG A 174 20.66 15.12 -14.53
CA ARG A 174 22.02 15.20 -15.09
C ARG A 174 22.35 14.01 -16.00
N ASP A 175 21.98 12.80 -15.59
CA ASP A 175 22.21 11.58 -16.40
C ASP A 175 21.35 11.58 -17.66
N GLY A 176 20.10 12.01 -17.60
CA GLY A 176 19.23 12.20 -18.77
C GLY A 176 19.76 13.22 -19.77
N SER A 177 20.43 14.28 -19.29
CA SER A 177 21.03 15.31 -20.15
C SER A 177 22.32 14.81 -20.83
N ILE A 178 23.00 13.80 -20.30
CA ILE A 178 24.19 13.19 -20.89
C ILE A 178 23.80 12.20 -22.00
N GLN A 179 22.72 11.44 -21.84
CA GLN A 179 22.24 10.49 -22.86
C GLN A 179 21.62 11.19 -24.08
N SER A 180 21.04 12.37 -23.94
CA SER A 180 20.49 13.15 -25.07
C SER A 180 21.55 13.86 -25.93
N ARG A 181 22.84 13.80 -25.57
CA ARG A 181 23.98 14.40 -26.31
C ARG A 181 24.89 13.36 -27.01
N ARG A 182 24.47 12.12 -27.07
CA ARG A 182 25.09 11.06 -27.86
C ARG A 182 24.17 10.60 -28.97
#